data_30a6b434f26b55e74c2e872c267b3ce7
#
_entry.id   30a6b434f26b55e74c2e872c267b3ce7
#
_cell.length_a   1.000
_cell.length_b   1.000
_cell.length_c   1.000
_cell.angle_alpha   90.00
_cell.angle_beta   90.00
_cell.angle_gamma   90.00
#
_symmetry.space_group_name_H-M   'P 1'
#
loop_
_entity.id
_entity.type
_entity.pdbx_description
1 polymer ?
#
loop_
_entity_poly.entity_id
_entity_poly.type
_entity_poly.pdbx_seq_one_letter_code
_entity_poly.pdbx_strand_id
1 'polypeptide(L)'
;MELKFNFAKITQSRLMGSMGMIIDSTDENGDNIKQYFLLDSEGLGLCDYVKLINPTEKKAYMEEERLMGGLGSDRIEISEEEAKFLIQHFGSRNIRYGKELAGEVEDYIDIINDFKSDLNIYDLYPKICKEVKEEIEFVNYMVMRLVAWDREALTYYSESEEIGSMHITNINGALLKTDVTSRGNGKYVVETIYEDNDGYYFCKVALSIEKNEKGFKLNSMVVSESEPMYDFEVFDEISKEEFVDIYTVEDGEEFVEKFYEDNPFVLRSDMDEDAVFFTRFNFNNDHVKQKSYVINNDIKAIYYYLEGMFFVGTYSERDRDYINGLLKVNYKGLEYQDSMFFEQNALYDFVESGNDDFYDFLDEE
;
A
#
# COMPACT_ATOMS: atom_id res chain seq x y z
N MET A 1 28.11 -9.50 -18.67
CA MET A 1 28.37 -10.50 -17.61
C MET A 1 27.20 -11.47 -17.65
N GLU A 2 27.44 -12.76 -17.87
CA GLU A 2 26.36 -13.74 -17.95
C GLU A 2 25.98 -14.18 -16.52
N LEU A 3 24.73 -13.90 -16.12
CA LEU A 3 24.20 -14.29 -14.83
C LEU A 3 23.45 -15.61 -14.96
N LYS A 4 23.78 -16.58 -14.12
CA LYS A 4 23.02 -17.81 -13.99
C LYS A 4 21.84 -17.57 -13.06
N PHE A 5 20.64 -17.63 -13.58
CA PHE A 5 19.38 -17.52 -12.82
C PHE A 5 19.24 -18.66 -11.81
N ASN A 6 18.88 -18.32 -10.57
CA ASN A 6 18.56 -19.28 -9.51
C ASN A 6 17.06 -19.34 -9.26
N PHE A 7 16.44 -18.20 -8.92
CA PHE A 7 14.99 -18.06 -8.76
C PHE A 7 14.55 -16.60 -8.88
N ALA A 8 13.27 -16.38 -9.08
CA ALA A 8 12.63 -15.08 -8.87
C ALA A 8 11.32 -15.24 -8.07
N LYS A 9 11.01 -14.24 -7.27
CA LYS A 9 9.76 -14.14 -6.51
C LYS A 9 9.13 -12.76 -6.69
N ILE A 10 7.80 -12.71 -6.68
CA ILE A 10 7.02 -11.49 -6.79
C ILE A 10 5.87 -11.49 -5.80
N THR A 11 5.46 -10.32 -5.31
CA THR A 11 4.26 -10.18 -4.48
C THR A 11 2.98 -10.27 -5.31
N GLN A 12 1.92 -10.85 -4.74
CA GLN A 12 0.59 -10.91 -5.37
C GLN A 12 -0.22 -9.64 -5.11
N SER A 13 0.36 -8.49 -5.38
CA SER A 13 -0.19 -7.18 -5.02
C SER A 13 -0.52 -6.27 -6.21
N ARG A 14 -0.62 -6.83 -7.42
CA ARG A 14 -0.90 -6.07 -8.65
C ARG A 14 -2.11 -5.13 -8.53
N LEU A 15 -3.19 -5.62 -7.94
CA LEU A 15 -4.41 -4.81 -7.76
C LEU A 15 -4.27 -3.71 -6.72
N MET A 16 -3.26 -3.80 -5.87
CA MET A 16 -2.95 -2.79 -4.84
C MET A 16 -2.09 -1.64 -5.38
N GLY A 17 -1.66 -1.72 -6.64
CA GLY A 17 -0.87 -0.69 -7.30
C GLY A 17 0.60 -1.04 -7.44
N SER A 18 1.24 -1.59 -6.44
CA SER A 18 2.68 -1.89 -6.47
C SER A 18 2.97 -3.36 -6.24
N MET A 19 4.06 -3.83 -6.84
CA MET A 19 4.58 -5.18 -6.68
C MET A 19 6.07 -5.14 -6.40
N GLY A 20 6.51 -5.87 -5.37
CA GLY A 20 7.94 -6.11 -5.15
C GLY A 20 8.38 -7.40 -5.83
N MET A 21 9.53 -7.38 -6.50
CA MET A 21 10.10 -8.55 -7.17
C MET A 21 11.57 -8.73 -6.79
N ILE A 22 11.97 -9.97 -6.51
CA ILE A 22 13.36 -10.36 -6.28
C ILE A 22 13.80 -11.30 -7.38
N ILE A 23 15.00 -11.07 -7.89
CA ILE A 23 15.71 -12.03 -8.74
C ILE A 23 17.02 -12.42 -8.05
N ASP A 24 17.22 -13.71 -7.85
CA ASP A 24 18.47 -14.28 -7.34
C ASP A 24 19.23 -14.96 -8.46
N SER A 25 20.51 -14.64 -8.60
CA SER A 25 21.38 -15.12 -9.64
C SER A 25 22.79 -15.37 -9.11
N THR A 26 23.59 -16.08 -9.87
CA THR A 26 25.02 -16.30 -9.59
C THR A 26 25.84 -15.84 -10.79
N ASP A 27 26.88 -15.05 -10.55
CA ASP A 27 27.79 -14.62 -11.62
C ASP A 27 28.86 -15.68 -11.97
N GLU A 28 29.72 -15.38 -12.94
CA GLU A 28 30.81 -16.25 -13.41
C GLU A 28 31.86 -16.52 -12.32
N ASN A 29 31.97 -15.66 -11.31
CA ASN A 29 32.92 -15.81 -10.20
C ASN A 29 32.32 -16.63 -9.04
N GLY A 30 31.03 -16.97 -9.13
CA GLY A 30 30.29 -17.67 -8.08
C GLY A 30 29.68 -16.73 -7.03
N ASP A 31 29.71 -15.43 -7.28
CA ASP A 31 29.09 -14.45 -6.38
C ASP A 31 27.56 -14.51 -6.50
N ASN A 32 26.87 -14.51 -5.34
CA ASN A 32 25.42 -14.42 -5.29
C ASN A 32 24.97 -12.97 -5.51
N ILE A 33 24.11 -12.76 -6.49
CA ILE A 33 23.56 -11.46 -6.86
C ILE A 33 22.05 -11.48 -6.62
N LYS A 34 21.59 -10.58 -5.77
CA LYS A 34 20.16 -10.32 -5.54
C LYS A 34 19.78 -8.97 -6.10
N GLN A 35 18.79 -8.97 -6.97
CA GLN A 35 18.20 -7.76 -7.55
C GLN A 35 16.78 -7.60 -7.05
N TYR A 36 16.47 -6.43 -6.54
CA TYR A 36 15.17 -6.06 -5.98
C TYR A 36 14.55 -4.97 -6.84
N PHE A 37 13.31 -5.16 -7.23
CA PHE A 37 12.55 -4.23 -8.06
C PHE A 37 11.23 -3.88 -7.40
N LEU A 38 10.88 -2.60 -7.38
CA LEU A 38 9.53 -2.15 -7.09
C LEU A 38 8.85 -1.75 -8.40
N LEU A 39 7.78 -2.43 -8.73
CA LEU A 39 7.01 -2.25 -9.96
C LEU A 39 5.67 -1.59 -9.62
N ASP A 40 5.41 -0.44 -10.23
CA ASP A 40 4.19 0.31 -10.01
C ASP A 40 3.26 0.18 -11.22
N SER A 41 2.09 -0.40 -10.97
CA SER A 41 1.05 -0.53 -11.99
C SER A 41 0.21 0.72 -12.17
N GLU A 42 0.34 1.71 -11.30
CA GLU A 42 -0.44 2.95 -11.31
C GLU A 42 0.15 4.07 -12.18
N GLY A 43 1.15 3.76 -12.99
CA GLY A 43 1.65 4.69 -14.00
C GLY A 43 3.13 5.04 -13.91
N LEU A 44 3.79 4.82 -12.77
CA LEU A 44 5.22 5.13 -12.62
C LEU A 44 6.13 4.12 -13.33
N GLY A 45 5.70 2.87 -13.41
CA GLY A 45 6.49 1.82 -14.04
C GLY A 45 7.42 1.13 -13.05
N LEU A 46 8.73 1.11 -13.33
CA LEU A 46 9.77 0.60 -12.43
C LEU A 46 10.22 1.78 -11.57
N CYS A 47 9.86 1.78 -10.29
CA CYS A 47 10.02 2.94 -9.41
C CYS A 47 11.12 2.80 -8.34
N ASP A 48 11.60 1.57 -8.08
CA ASP A 48 12.79 1.37 -7.25
C ASP A 48 13.58 0.14 -7.72
N TYR A 49 14.91 0.20 -7.54
CA TYR A 49 15.83 -0.87 -7.87
C TYR A 49 17.04 -0.87 -6.95
N VAL A 50 17.37 -2.04 -6.42
CA VAL A 50 18.60 -2.26 -5.63
C VAL A 50 19.25 -3.57 -6.02
N LYS A 51 20.58 -3.55 -6.15
CA LYS A 51 21.41 -4.75 -6.34
C LYS A 51 22.31 -4.98 -5.13
N LEU A 52 22.31 -6.20 -4.62
CA LEU A 52 23.21 -6.64 -3.57
C LEU A 52 24.09 -7.79 -4.08
N ILE A 53 25.39 -7.71 -3.78
CA ILE A 53 26.38 -8.74 -4.11
C ILE A 53 26.83 -9.42 -2.82
N ASN A 54 26.67 -10.76 -2.75
CA ASN A 54 26.98 -11.57 -1.58
C ASN A 54 26.40 -11.00 -0.26
N PRO A 55 25.11 -10.60 -0.25
CA PRO A 55 24.53 -10.03 0.97
C PRO A 55 24.53 -11.06 2.09
N THR A 56 24.72 -10.58 3.33
CA THR A 56 24.37 -11.39 4.49
C THR A 56 22.86 -11.63 4.52
N GLU A 57 22.43 -12.70 5.18
CA GLU A 57 20.98 -13.01 5.31
C GLU A 57 20.21 -11.82 5.91
N LYS A 58 20.77 -11.18 6.95
CA LYS A 58 20.16 -9.99 7.58
C LYS A 58 19.99 -8.85 6.57
N LYS A 59 21.04 -8.53 5.79
CA LYS A 59 20.97 -7.43 4.82
C LYS A 59 19.97 -7.74 3.70
N ALA A 60 19.94 -8.98 3.21
CA ALA A 60 18.97 -9.42 2.22
C ALA A 60 17.53 -9.32 2.74
N TYR A 61 17.31 -9.76 3.99
CA TYR A 61 16.00 -9.66 4.64
C TYR A 61 15.55 -8.20 4.82
N MET A 62 16.43 -7.33 5.32
CA MET A 62 16.10 -5.90 5.48
C MET A 62 15.69 -5.24 4.16
N GLU A 63 16.43 -5.52 3.08
CA GLU A 63 16.08 -4.98 1.76
C GLU A 63 14.76 -5.55 1.22
N GLU A 64 14.53 -6.83 1.47
CA GLU A 64 13.27 -7.48 1.10
C GLU A 64 12.09 -6.87 1.86
N GLU A 65 12.21 -6.61 3.17
CA GLU A 65 11.16 -5.97 3.95
C GLU A 65 10.95 -4.51 3.53
N ARG A 66 12.02 -3.77 3.26
CA ARG A 66 11.91 -2.40 2.75
C ARG A 66 11.08 -2.32 1.47
N LEU A 67 11.31 -3.21 0.52
CA LEU A 67 10.64 -3.21 -0.78
C LEU A 67 9.28 -3.92 -0.78
N MET A 68 9.11 -4.95 0.01
CA MET A 68 7.98 -5.86 -0.06
C MET A 68 7.14 -5.93 1.21
N GLY A 69 7.71 -5.61 2.38
CA GLY A 69 7.05 -5.77 3.66
C GLY A 69 5.75 -4.97 3.75
N GLY A 70 5.77 -3.71 3.27
CA GLY A 70 4.61 -2.84 3.22
C GLY A 70 3.52 -3.24 2.22
N LEU A 71 3.80 -4.17 1.30
CA LEU A 71 2.81 -4.63 0.31
C LEU A 71 1.86 -5.71 0.84
N GLY A 72 2.14 -6.28 2.02
CA GLY A 72 1.24 -7.16 2.76
C GLY A 72 0.67 -8.36 1.99
N SER A 73 1.41 -8.92 1.03
CA SER A 73 0.94 -9.94 0.11
C SER A 73 1.87 -11.15 0.07
N ASP A 74 1.33 -12.31 -0.28
CA ASP A 74 2.14 -13.51 -0.46
C ASP A 74 3.14 -13.33 -1.61
N ARG A 75 4.31 -13.96 -1.48
CA ARG A 75 5.38 -13.98 -2.47
C ARG A 75 5.36 -15.30 -3.19
N ILE A 76 5.21 -15.26 -4.50
CA ILE A 76 5.15 -16.46 -5.34
C ILE A 76 6.37 -16.55 -6.23
N GLU A 77 6.74 -17.77 -6.62
CA GLU A 77 7.80 -18.00 -7.59
C GLU A 77 7.32 -17.73 -9.02
N ILE A 78 8.18 -17.07 -9.78
CA ILE A 78 8.01 -16.81 -11.20
C ILE A 78 9.25 -17.29 -11.98
N SER A 79 9.09 -17.57 -13.26
CA SER A 79 10.18 -17.98 -14.12
C SER A 79 11.09 -16.79 -14.48
N GLU A 80 12.30 -17.09 -14.98
CA GLU A 80 13.21 -16.09 -15.51
C GLU A 80 12.59 -15.26 -16.64
N GLU A 81 11.85 -15.91 -17.53
CA GLU A 81 11.15 -15.26 -18.64
C GLU A 81 10.07 -14.30 -18.12
N GLU A 82 9.24 -14.72 -17.15
CA GLU A 82 8.24 -13.88 -16.52
C GLU A 82 8.84 -12.67 -15.81
N ALA A 83 9.96 -12.87 -15.09
CA ALA A 83 10.65 -11.78 -14.40
C ALA A 83 11.22 -10.76 -15.40
N LYS A 84 11.89 -11.20 -16.46
CA LYS A 84 12.40 -10.33 -17.53
C LYS A 84 11.28 -9.62 -18.28
N PHE A 85 10.18 -10.31 -18.54
CA PHE A 85 8.99 -9.69 -19.15
C PHE A 85 8.44 -8.56 -18.30
N LEU A 86 8.33 -8.75 -16.97
CA LEU A 86 7.84 -7.70 -16.06
C LEU A 86 8.80 -6.50 -16.01
N ILE A 87 10.11 -6.71 -15.98
CA ILE A 87 11.10 -5.61 -16.07
C ILE A 87 10.90 -4.84 -17.37
N GLN A 88 10.80 -5.53 -18.50
CA GLN A 88 10.58 -4.89 -19.80
C GLN A 88 9.27 -4.13 -19.84
N HIS A 89 8.17 -4.75 -19.39
CA HIS A 89 6.83 -4.18 -19.40
C HIS A 89 6.77 -2.88 -18.59
N PHE A 90 7.22 -2.92 -17.34
CA PHE A 90 7.19 -1.76 -16.44
C PHE A 90 8.25 -0.71 -16.80
N GLY A 91 9.48 -1.12 -17.15
CA GLY A 91 10.52 -0.19 -17.60
C GLY A 91 10.16 0.54 -18.89
N SER A 92 9.45 -0.12 -19.83
CA SER A 92 8.93 0.53 -21.03
C SER A 92 7.87 1.59 -20.72
N ARG A 93 7.14 1.48 -19.61
CA ARG A 93 6.21 2.52 -19.15
C ARG A 93 6.95 3.76 -18.71
N ASN A 94 8.09 3.64 -17.96
CA ASN A 94 8.93 4.79 -17.63
C ASN A 94 9.32 5.55 -18.91
N ILE A 95 9.84 4.84 -19.91
CA ILE A 95 10.27 5.46 -21.17
C ILE A 95 9.09 6.14 -21.88
N ARG A 96 7.95 5.47 -21.96
CA ARG A 96 6.74 6.00 -22.61
C ARG A 96 6.24 7.28 -21.96
N TYR A 97 6.31 7.39 -20.64
CA TYR A 97 5.81 8.55 -19.91
C TYR A 97 6.90 9.56 -19.54
N GLY A 98 8.13 9.37 -20.03
CA GLY A 98 9.25 10.28 -19.76
C GLY A 98 9.68 10.29 -18.30
N LYS A 99 9.48 9.18 -17.59
CA LYS A 99 9.90 9.00 -16.20
C LYS A 99 11.28 8.38 -16.15
N GLU A 100 12.09 8.78 -15.18
CA GLU A 100 13.40 8.19 -14.97
C GLU A 100 13.28 6.72 -14.54
N LEU A 101 14.28 5.92 -14.96
CA LEU A 101 14.46 4.55 -14.50
C LEU A 101 15.22 4.56 -13.16
N ALA A 102 14.88 3.67 -12.25
CA ALA A 102 15.41 3.67 -10.89
C ALA A 102 16.76 2.96 -10.76
N GLY A 103 17.62 3.45 -9.88
CA GLY A 103 18.89 2.82 -9.49
C GLY A 103 19.92 2.68 -10.60
N GLU A 104 20.73 1.62 -10.56
CA GLU A 104 21.78 1.34 -11.54
C GLU A 104 21.16 0.76 -12.82
N VAL A 105 20.73 1.62 -13.71
CA VAL A 105 20.00 1.30 -14.96
C VAL A 105 20.78 0.32 -15.85
N GLU A 106 22.09 0.37 -15.83
CA GLU A 106 22.99 -0.50 -16.61
C GLU A 106 22.81 -1.99 -16.31
N ASP A 107 22.28 -2.31 -15.14
CA ASP A 107 22.08 -3.69 -14.71
C ASP A 107 20.88 -4.37 -15.40
N TYR A 108 19.95 -3.60 -15.94
CA TYR A 108 18.70 -4.15 -16.51
C TYR A 108 18.22 -3.47 -17.80
N ILE A 109 18.89 -2.43 -18.27
CA ILE A 109 18.48 -1.70 -19.49
C ILE A 109 18.44 -2.58 -20.73
N ASP A 110 19.34 -3.56 -20.85
CA ASP A 110 19.35 -4.50 -21.96
C ASP A 110 18.09 -5.39 -21.96
N ILE A 111 17.54 -5.69 -20.77
CA ILE A 111 16.26 -6.41 -20.68
C ILE A 111 15.13 -5.53 -21.22
N ILE A 112 15.10 -4.25 -20.88
CA ILE A 112 14.07 -3.34 -21.38
C ILE A 112 14.15 -3.20 -22.90
N ASN A 113 15.35 -3.08 -23.47
CA ASN A 113 15.53 -2.77 -24.87
C ASN A 113 15.46 -4.01 -25.79
N ASP A 114 16.06 -5.13 -25.37
CA ASP A 114 16.37 -6.24 -26.25
C ASP A 114 15.63 -7.54 -25.94
N PHE A 115 15.03 -7.67 -24.74
CA PHE A 115 14.31 -8.88 -24.38
C PHE A 115 13.05 -9.06 -25.24
N LYS A 116 12.84 -10.29 -25.69
CA LYS A 116 11.68 -10.66 -26.50
C LYS A 116 11.00 -11.88 -25.87
N SER A 117 9.71 -11.78 -25.69
CA SER A 117 8.86 -12.86 -25.20
C SER A 117 7.50 -12.79 -25.88
N ASP A 118 6.85 -13.93 -25.97
CA ASP A 118 5.48 -14.05 -26.45
C ASP A 118 4.45 -13.86 -25.30
N LEU A 119 4.90 -13.61 -24.05
CA LEU A 119 4.06 -13.39 -22.88
C LEU A 119 3.24 -12.11 -23.03
N ASN A 120 2.02 -12.17 -22.51
CA ASN A 120 1.15 -11.03 -22.32
C ASN A 120 0.99 -10.79 -20.81
N ILE A 121 0.85 -9.54 -20.38
CA ILE A 121 0.64 -9.20 -18.98
C ILE A 121 -0.58 -9.92 -18.39
N TYR A 122 -1.62 -10.13 -19.18
CA TYR A 122 -2.83 -10.82 -18.75
C TYR A 122 -2.62 -12.33 -18.49
N ASP A 123 -1.58 -12.95 -19.06
CA ASP A 123 -1.19 -14.33 -18.75
C ASP A 123 -0.63 -14.45 -17.34
N LEU A 124 -0.07 -13.35 -16.81
CA LEU A 124 0.50 -13.29 -15.49
C LEU A 124 -0.51 -12.90 -14.39
N TYR A 125 -1.63 -12.29 -14.73
CA TYR A 125 -2.62 -11.83 -13.75
C TYR A 125 -3.08 -12.89 -12.75
N PRO A 126 -3.32 -14.15 -13.13
CA PRO A 126 -3.68 -15.20 -12.18
C PRO A 126 -2.59 -15.46 -11.12
N LYS A 127 -1.34 -15.08 -11.43
CA LYS A 127 -0.22 -15.22 -10.50
C LYS A 127 0.01 -13.96 -9.67
N ILE A 128 0.02 -12.78 -10.30
CA ILE A 128 0.41 -11.51 -9.68
C ILE A 128 -0.73 -10.77 -9.01
N CYS A 129 -1.98 -11.15 -9.27
CA CYS A 129 -3.16 -10.65 -8.57
C CYS A 129 -3.54 -11.63 -7.46
N LYS A 130 -3.69 -11.13 -6.23
CA LYS A 130 -4.29 -11.91 -5.15
C LYS A 130 -5.75 -12.24 -5.53
N GLU A 131 -6.21 -13.45 -5.17
CA GLU A 131 -7.62 -13.79 -5.29
C GLU A 131 -8.47 -12.86 -4.41
N VAL A 132 -9.38 -12.12 -5.03
CA VAL A 132 -10.33 -11.25 -4.33
C VAL A 132 -11.54 -12.10 -3.95
N LYS A 133 -11.83 -12.18 -2.65
CA LYS A 133 -12.92 -13.03 -2.13
C LYS A 133 -14.20 -12.25 -1.86
N GLU A 134 -14.05 -10.98 -1.49
CA GLU A 134 -15.16 -10.12 -1.09
C GLU A 134 -15.53 -9.13 -2.20
N GLU A 135 -16.83 -8.95 -2.44
CA GLU A 135 -17.32 -8.02 -3.45
C GLU A 135 -16.86 -6.58 -3.19
N ILE A 136 -16.88 -6.16 -1.93
CA ILE A 136 -16.50 -4.79 -1.55
C ILE A 136 -15.01 -4.52 -1.78
N GLU A 137 -14.16 -5.52 -1.53
CA GLU A 137 -12.73 -5.43 -1.80
C GLU A 137 -12.48 -5.25 -3.31
N PHE A 138 -13.19 -6.02 -4.13
CA PHE A 138 -13.09 -5.90 -5.59
C PHE A 138 -13.55 -4.52 -6.08
N VAL A 139 -14.68 -4.01 -5.54
CA VAL A 139 -15.18 -2.67 -5.86
C VAL A 139 -14.15 -1.60 -5.55
N ASN A 140 -13.54 -1.65 -4.37
CA ASN A 140 -12.48 -0.72 -3.97
C ASN A 140 -11.29 -0.78 -4.93
N TYR A 141 -10.81 -1.97 -5.30
CA TYR A 141 -9.71 -2.09 -6.25
C TYR A 141 -10.06 -1.52 -7.62
N MET A 142 -11.27 -1.72 -8.12
CA MET A 142 -11.66 -1.18 -9.42
C MET A 142 -11.72 0.35 -9.41
N VAL A 143 -12.21 0.97 -8.33
CA VAL A 143 -12.20 2.42 -8.18
C VAL A 143 -10.78 2.97 -8.06
N MET A 144 -9.91 2.32 -7.29
CA MET A 144 -8.49 2.69 -7.24
C MET A 144 -7.81 2.62 -8.62
N ARG A 145 -8.15 1.60 -9.43
CA ARG A 145 -7.61 1.49 -10.82
C ARG A 145 -8.16 2.58 -11.74
N LEU A 146 -9.38 3.04 -11.52
CA LEU A 146 -9.98 4.16 -12.27
C LEU A 146 -9.27 5.48 -11.93
N VAL A 147 -9.02 5.74 -10.64
CA VAL A 147 -8.30 6.93 -10.16
C VAL A 147 -6.86 6.94 -10.65
N ALA A 148 -6.16 5.84 -10.51
CA ALA A 148 -4.76 5.70 -10.91
C ALA A 148 -4.55 5.41 -12.41
N TRP A 149 -5.58 5.46 -13.22
CA TRP A 149 -5.55 5.23 -14.67
C TRP A 149 -4.91 3.88 -15.07
N ASP A 150 -5.28 2.82 -14.39
CA ASP A 150 -4.81 1.47 -14.67
C ASP A 150 -5.69 0.75 -15.71
N ARG A 151 -5.50 1.07 -16.97
CA ARG A 151 -6.24 0.51 -18.09
C ARG A 151 -6.16 -1.02 -18.17
N GLU A 152 -5.02 -1.59 -17.82
CA GLU A 152 -4.81 -3.03 -17.94
C GLU A 152 -5.73 -3.80 -16.98
N ALA A 153 -5.80 -3.39 -15.70
CA ALA A 153 -6.67 -4.03 -14.74
C ALA A 153 -8.15 -3.83 -15.08
N LEU A 154 -8.55 -2.62 -15.44
CA LEU A 154 -9.93 -2.33 -15.83
C LEU A 154 -10.34 -3.13 -17.06
N THR A 155 -9.50 -3.22 -18.10
CA THR A 155 -9.76 -4.03 -19.30
C THR A 155 -9.86 -5.51 -18.95
N TYR A 156 -8.94 -6.04 -18.15
CA TYR A 156 -8.90 -7.46 -17.79
C TYR A 156 -10.17 -7.91 -17.04
N TYR A 157 -10.57 -7.13 -16.03
CA TYR A 157 -11.72 -7.49 -15.20
C TYR A 157 -13.08 -7.12 -15.82
N SER A 158 -13.12 -6.18 -16.78
CA SER A 158 -14.35 -5.85 -17.50
C SER A 158 -14.49 -6.59 -18.84
N GLU A 159 -13.38 -7.08 -19.41
CA GLU A 159 -13.32 -7.58 -20.78
C GLU A 159 -13.81 -6.53 -21.81
N SER A 160 -13.64 -5.23 -21.49
CA SER A 160 -14.11 -4.10 -22.27
C SER A 160 -13.02 -3.04 -22.43
N GLU A 161 -12.66 -2.73 -23.66
CA GLU A 161 -11.75 -1.63 -24.01
C GLU A 161 -12.34 -0.25 -23.63
N GLU A 162 -13.67 -0.12 -23.68
CA GLU A 162 -14.36 1.11 -23.28
C GLU A 162 -14.15 1.39 -21.80
N ILE A 163 -14.42 0.40 -20.92
CA ILE A 163 -14.18 0.52 -19.48
C ILE A 163 -12.68 0.66 -19.20
N GLY A 164 -11.83 -0.12 -19.85
CA GLY A 164 -10.39 -0.04 -19.71
C GLY A 164 -9.80 1.33 -20.07
N SER A 165 -10.47 2.10 -20.92
CA SER A 165 -10.04 3.46 -21.27
C SER A 165 -10.55 4.54 -20.34
N MET A 166 -11.42 4.22 -19.38
CA MET A 166 -11.93 5.18 -18.40
C MET A 166 -10.85 5.54 -17.38
N HIS A 167 -10.81 6.80 -17.04
CA HIS A 167 -9.97 7.36 -15.96
C HIS A 167 -10.54 8.72 -15.55
N ILE A 168 -10.27 9.12 -14.32
CA ILE A 168 -10.71 10.41 -13.76
C ILE A 168 -9.54 11.31 -13.38
N THR A 169 -8.32 10.79 -13.43
CA THR A 169 -7.07 11.52 -13.18
C THR A 169 -6.20 11.55 -14.43
N ASN A 170 -5.16 12.35 -14.43
CA ASN A 170 -4.22 12.41 -15.55
C ASN A 170 -3.35 11.15 -15.63
N ILE A 171 -2.49 10.89 -14.64
CA ILE A 171 -1.64 9.68 -14.58
C ILE A 171 -1.48 9.14 -13.17
N ASN A 172 -1.35 9.98 -12.18
CA ASN A 172 -1.02 9.63 -10.80
C ASN A 172 -1.99 10.27 -9.81
N GLY A 173 -3.24 9.90 -9.85
CA GLY A 173 -4.18 10.28 -8.81
C GLY A 173 -3.93 9.48 -7.53
N ALA A 174 -4.04 10.13 -6.39
CA ALA A 174 -4.04 9.50 -5.09
C ALA A 174 -5.45 9.45 -4.52
N LEU A 175 -5.90 8.25 -4.13
CA LEU A 175 -7.19 8.07 -3.47
C LEU A 175 -7.04 8.42 -1.98
N LEU A 176 -7.75 9.47 -1.53
CA LEU A 176 -7.70 9.94 -0.14
C LEU A 176 -8.78 9.32 0.73
N LYS A 177 -10.02 9.27 0.20
CA LYS A 177 -11.17 8.68 0.90
C LYS A 177 -12.05 7.92 -0.08
N THR A 178 -12.67 6.85 0.37
CA THR A 178 -13.66 6.13 -0.42
C THR A 178 -14.75 5.56 0.48
N ASP A 179 -16.00 5.84 0.13
CA ASP A 179 -17.18 5.31 0.78
C ASP A 179 -17.98 4.47 -0.21
N VAL A 180 -18.23 3.20 0.12
CA VAL A 180 -18.92 2.25 -0.75
C VAL A 180 -20.30 1.94 -0.22
N THR A 181 -21.32 2.23 -1.02
CA THR A 181 -22.72 1.91 -0.73
C THR A 181 -23.22 0.80 -1.66
N SER A 182 -23.57 -0.35 -1.09
CA SER A 182 -24.25 -1.42 -1.83
C SER A 182 -25.71 -1.06 -2.14
N ARG A 183 -26.10 -1.28 -3.40
CA ARG A 183 -27.50 -1.15 -3.86
C ARG A 183 -28.15 -2.51 -4.10
N GLY A 184 -27.46 -3.60 -3.72
CA GLY A 184 -27.87 -4.97 -3.92
C GLY A 184 -27.65 -5.48 -5.35
N ASN A 185 -27.68 -6.81 -5.53
CA ASN A 185 -27.52 -7.47 -6.83
C ASN A 185 -26.21 -7.07 -7.56
N GLY A 186 -25.10 -6.98 -6.83
CA GLY A 186 -23.81 -6.61 -7.39
C GLY A 186 -23.70 -5.17 -7.89
N LYS A 187 -24.60 -4.28 -7.46
CA LYS A 187 -24.57 -2.84 -7.81
C LYS A 187 -24.06 -2.02 -6.65
N TYR A 188 -23.19 -1.08 -6.93
CA TYR A 188 -22.53 -0.23 -5.96
C TYR A 188 -22.50 1.22 -6.42
N VAL A 189 -22.54 2.13 -5.46
CA VAL A 189 -22.20 3.53 -5.62
C VAL A 189 -21.01 3.80 -4.72
N VAL A 190 -19.96 4.37 -5.29
CA VAL A 190 -18.73 4.69 -4.59
C VAL A 190 -18.54 6.20 -4.68
N GLU A 191 -18.37 6.83 -3.53
CA GLU A 191 -18.06 8.24 -3.38
C GLU A 191 -16.60 8.34 -2.96
N THR A 192 -15.78 9.05 -3.74
CA THR A 192 -14.34 9.11 -3.54
C THR A 192 -13.87 10.55 -3.49
N ILE A 193 -12.86 10.79 -2.67
CA ILE A 193 -12.03 12.00 -2.69
C ILE A 193 -10.66 11.57 -3.17
N TYR A 194 -10.13 12.27 -4.17
CA TYR A 194 -8.83 11.97 -4.74
C TYR A 194 -8.05 13.24 -5.05
N GLU A 195 -6.74 13.11 -5.02
CA GLU A 195 -5.80 14.12 -5.47
C GLU A 195 -5.38 13.86 -6.91
N ASP A 196 -5.29 14.90 -7.73
CA ASP A 196 -4.68 14.91 -9.05
C ASP A 196 -3.65 16.08 -9.09
N ASN A 197 -2.88 16.18 -10.16
CA ASN A 197 -1.77 17.14 -10.30
C ASN A 197 -2.14 18.61 -10.03
N ASP A 198 -3.39 18.99 -10.14
CA ASP A 198 -3.88 20.37 -10.07
C ASP A 198 -4.86 20.62 -8.91
N GLY A 199 -5.09 19.64 -8.05
CA GLY A 199 -5.93 19.83 -6.86
C GLY A 199 -6.68 18.58 -6.42
N TYR A 200 -7.70 18.80 -5.60
CA TYR A 200 -8.54 17.75 -5.03
C TYR A 200 -9.90 17.72 -5.71
N TYR A 201 -10.47 16.53 -5.78
CA TYR A 201 -11.73 16.29 -6.45
C TYR A 201 -12.58 15.29 -5.68
N PHE A 202 -13.89 15.56 -5.64
CA PHE A 202 -14.90 14.57 -5.31
C PHE A 202 -15.33 13.85 -6.59
N CYS A 203 -15.54 12.53 -6.51
CA CYS A 203 -16.06 11.75 -7.61
C CYS A 203 -17.05 10.70 -7.12
N LYS A 204 -18.13 10.55 -7.88
CA LYS A 204 -19.14 9.53 -7.65
C LYS A 204 -19.19 8.54 -8.80
N VAL A 205 -18.95 7.29 -8.50
CA VAL A 205 -18.88 6.19 -9.46
C VAL A 205 -20.00 5.19 -9.19
N ALA A 206 -20.82 4.91 -10.21
CA ALA A 206 -21.76 3.79 -10.17
C ALA A 206 -21.16 2.61 -10.91
N LEU A 207 -21.14 1.43 -10.29
CA LEU A 207 -20.61 0.24 -10.92
C LEU A 207 -21.46 -1.01 -10.64
N SER A 208 -21.33 -2.00 -11.49
CA SER A 208 -21.94 -3.32 -11.29
C SER A 208 -20.92 -4.42 -11.55
N ILE A 209 -20.97 -5.44 -10.70
CA ILE A 209 -20.09 -6.60 -10.74
C ILE A 209 -20.89 -7.90 -10.73
N GLU A 210 -20.29 -8.98 -11.19
CA GLU A 210 -20.80 -10.34 -11.08
C GLU A 210 -19.67 -11.32 -10.75
N LYS A 211 -20.01 -12.46 -10.16
CA LYS A 211 -19.04 -13.55 -9.93
C LYS A 211 -18.80 -14.31 -11.23
N ASN A 212 -17.53 -14.60 -11.52
CA ASN A 212 -17.12 -15.44 -12.64
C ASN A 212 -15.93 -16.35 -12.24
N GLU A 213 -15.30 -17.00 -13.23
CA GLU A 213 -14.15 -17.90 -13.01
C GLU A 213 -12.89 -17.18 -12.48
N LYS A 214 -12.78 -15.85 -12.67
CA LYS A 214 -11.69 -15.01 -12.14
C LYS A 214 -11.98 -14.47 -10.73
N GLY A 215 -13.09 -14.92 -10.11
CA GLY A 215 -13.64 -14.37 -8.87
C GLY A 215 -14.74 -13.36 -9.15
N PHE A 216 -14.41 -12.22 -9.77
CA PHE A 216 -15.36 -11.16 -10.11
C PHE A 216 -15.10 -10.60 -11.51
N LYS A 217 -16.17 -10.09 -12.12
CA LYS A 217 -16.14 -9.34 -13.36
C LYS A 217 -16.81 -7.98 -13.16
N LEU A 218 -16.22 -6.95 -13.72
CA LEU A 218 -16.77 -5.60 -13.78
C LEU A 218 -17.66 -5.47 -15.02
N ASN A 219 -18.98 -5.44 -14.84
CA ASN A 219 -19.93 -5.38 -15.95
C ASN A 219 -20.18 -3.96 -16.45
N SER A 220 -20.15 -2.99 -15.53
CA SER A 220 -20.30 -1.58 -15.91
C SER A 220 -19.61 -0.69 -14.87
N MET A 221 -19.11 0.45 -15.32
CA MET A 221 -18.58 1.53 -14.51
C MET A 221 -18.99 2.85 -15.15
N VAL A 222 -19.52 3.76 -14.37
CA VAL A 222 -19.99 5.08 -14.84
C VAL A 222 -19.63 6.12 -13.82
N VAL A 223 -18.86 7.13 -14.22
CA VAL A 223 -18.63 8.33 -13.43
C VAL A 223 -19.87 9.22 -13.58
N SER A 224 -20.62 9.39 -12.49
CA SER A 224 -21.89 10.14 -12.51
C SER A 224 -21.71 11.57 -12.04
N GLU A 225 -20.64 11.86 -11.30
CA GLU A 225 -20.33 13.16 -10.74
C GLU A 225 -18.80 13.29 -10.61
N SER A 226 -18.25 14.46 -10.87
CA SER A 226 -16.84 14.80 -10.61
C SER A 226 -16.75 16.30 -10.45
N GLU A 227 -16.36 16.75 -9.25
CA GLU A 227 -16.31 18.17 -8.86
C GLU A 227 -15.01 18.49 -8.14
N PRO A 228 -14.38 19.67 -8.40
CA PRO A 228 -13.21 20.11 -7.63
C PRO A 228 -13.60 20.41 -6.19
N MET A 229 -12.67 20.16 -5.28
CA MET A 229 -12.81 20.48 -3.85
C MET A 229 -11.73 21.46 -3.41
N TYR A 230 -12.05 22.29 -2.43
CA TYR A 230 -11.05 23.13 -1.77
C TYR A 230 -10.34 22.34 -0.67
N ASP A 231 -9.12 22.72 -0.34
CA ASP A 231 -8.29 22.04 0.67
C ASP A 231 -9.01 21.86 2.01
N PHE A 232 -9.72 22.90 2.47
CA PHE A 232 -10.47 22.84 3.73
C PHE A 232 -11.65 21.86 3.68
N GLU A 233 -12.31 21.70 2.52
CA GLU A 233 -13.41 20.72 2.36
C GLU A 233 -12.86 19.29 2.39
N VAL A 234 -11.70 19.07 1.74
CA VAL A 234 -11.01 17.78 1.79
C VAL A 234 -10.62 17.45 3.21
N PHE A 235 -10.02 18.42 3.90
CA PHE A 235 -9.58 18.26 5.27
C PHE A 235 -10.76 17.89 6.21
N ASP A 236 -11.87 18.61 6.12
CA ASP A 236 -13.08 18.30 6.89
C ASP A 236 -13.62 16.88 6.61
N GLU A 237 -13.49 16.42 5.35
CA GLU A 237 -13.98 15.11 4.94
C GLU A 237 -13.09 13.94 5.34
N ILE A 238 -11.77 14.10 5.36
CA ILE A 238 -10.82 13.04 5.68
C ILE A 238 -10.42 13.02 7.15
N SER A 239 -10.51 14.15 7.85
CA SER A 239 -10.19 14.26 9.27
C SER A 239 -11.25 13.57 10.14
N LYS A 240 -10.83 13.13 11.31
CA LYS A 240 -11.69 12.52 12.32
C LYS A 240 -11.33 13.07 13.69
N GLU A 241 -12.35 13.21 14.55
CA GLU A 241 -12.09 13.37 15.97
C GLU A 241 -11.18 12.25 16.47
N GLU A 242 -10.15 12.62 17.19
CA GLU A 242 -9.13 11.68 17.67
C GLU A 242 -8.88 11.87 19.17
N PHE A 243 -8.82 10.75 19.87
CA PHE A 243 -8.30 10.69 21.23
C PHE A 243 -6.88 10.14 21.17
N VAL A 244 -5.91 10.90 21.66
CA VAL A 244 -4.51 10.47 21.76
C VAL A 244 -4.18 10.22 23.23
N ASP A 245 -3.97 8.95 23.57
CA ASP A 245 -3.50 8.53 24.88
C ASP A 245 -1.99 8.26 24.83
N ILE A 246 -1.24 8.80 25.79
CA ILE A 246 0.20 8.81 25.83
C ILE A 246 0.72 7.96 26.99
N TYR A 247 1.66 7.09 26.70
CA TYR A 247 2.30 6.20 27.68
C TYR A 247 3.82 6.29 27.59
N THR A 248 4.52 6.03 28.71
CA THR A 248 5.95 5.72 28.70
C THR A 248 6.17 4.21 28.74
N VAL A 249 7.28 3.77 28.18
CA VAL A 249 7.70 2.37 28.07
C VAL A 249 9.08 2.19 28.64
N GLU A 250 9.29 1.24 29.55
CA GLU A 250 10.61 1.02 30.20
C GLU A 250 11.64 0.37 29.26
N ASP A 251 11.21 -0.58 28.41
CA ASP A 251 12.08 -1.26 27.44
C ASP A 251 11.38 -1.25 26.07
N GLY A 252 11.79 -0.31 25.25
CA GLY A 252 11.12 -0.02 23.99
C GLY A 252 11.23 -1.13 22.94
N GLU A 253 12.42 -1.70 22.76
CA GLU A 253 12.59 -2.77 21.76
C GLU A 253 11.79 -4.01 22.14
N GLU A 254 11.88 -4.48 23.39
CA GLU A 254 11.13 -5.63 23.86
C GLU A 254 9.61 -5.37 23.78
N PHE A 255 9.17 -4.16 24.12
CA PHE A 255 7.78 -3.76 24.05
C PHE A 255 7.25 -3.79 22.61
N VAL A 256 7.94 -3.17 21.66
CA VAL A 256 7.55 -3.07 20.24
C VAL A 256 7.39 -4.46 19.62
N GLU A 257 8.37 -5.33 19.82
CA GLU A 257 8.30 -6.70 19.30
C GLU A 257 7.15 -7.48 19.93
N LYS A 258 7.01 -7.42 21.24
CA LYS A 258 5.92 -8.07 21.96
C LYS A 258 4.55 -7.52 21.56
N PHE A 259 4.43 -6.19 21.43
CA PHE A 259 3.19 -5.57 20.99
C PHE A 259 2.76 -6.07 19.61
N TYR A 260 3.69 -6.19 18.68
CA TYR A 260 3.43 -6.69 17.34
C TYR A 260 3.03 -8.18 17.33
N GLU A 261 3.75 -9.01 18.08
CA GLU A 261 3.45 -10.44 18.21
C GLU A 261 2.07 -10.71 18.83
N ASP A 262 1.72 -9.95 19.89
CA ASP A 262 0.45 -10.10 20.61
C ASP A 262 -0.76 -9.53 19.86
N ASN A 263 -0.54 -8.71 18.83
CA ASN A 263 -1.59 -8.03 18.07
C ASN A 263 -1.61 -8.43 16.60
N PRO A 264 -2.14 -9.62 16.24
CA PRO A 264 -2.16 -10.11 14.86
C PRO A 264 -3.03 -9.26 13.90
N PHE A 265 -3.73 -8.23 14.42
CA PHE A 265 -4.61 -7.34 13.66
C PHE A 265 -4.00 -5.96 13.40
N VAL A 266 -2.72 -5.79 13.65
CA VAL A 266 -2.02 -4.56 13.33
C VAL A 266 -1.06 -4.75 12.15
N LEU A 267 -0.91 -3.71 11.34
CA LEU A 267 0.19 -3.59 10.41
C LEU A 267 1.30 -2.78 11.06
N ARG A 268 2.53 -3.19 10.86
CA ARG A 268 3.74 -2.51 11.34
C ARG A 268 4.42 -1.77 10.21
N SER A 269 4.92 -0.58 10.51
CA SER A 269 5.80 0.21 9.65
C SER A 269 6.95 0.74 10.48
N ASP A 270 8.15 0.29 10.19
CA ASP A 270 9.35 0.87 10.79
C ASP A 270 9.63 2.19 10.07
N MET A 271 9.67 3.29 10.83
CA MET A 271 9.85 4.64 10.30
C MET A 271 11.32 5.03 10.33
N ASP A 272 11.97 4.97 11.51
CA ASP A 272 13.38 5.21 11.77
C ASP A 272 13.94 4.21 12.81
N GLU A 273 15.21 4.33 13.19
CA GLU A 273 15.88 3.39 14.12
C GLU A 273 15.11 3.18 15.43
N ASP A 274 14.48 4.26 15.96
CA ASP A 274 13.75 4.25 17.23
C ASP A 274 12.26 4.62 17.11
N ALA A 275 11.71 4.59 15.87
CA ALA A 275 10.32 4.96 15.60
C ALA A 275 9.56 3.87 14.84
N VAL A 276 8.42 3.43 15.39
CA VAL A 276 7.57 2.38 14.79
C VAL A 276 6.11 2.78 14.80
N PHE A 277 5.49 2.73 13.65
CA PHE A 277 4.07 3.04 13.47
C PHE A 277 3.25 1.78 13.24
N PHE A 278 2.09 1.70 13.87
CA PHE A 278 1.16 0.58 13.70
C PHE A 278 -0.24 1.07 13.35
N THR A 279 -0.90 0.35 12.48
CA THR A 279 -2.30 0.58 12.12
C THR A 279 -3.15 -0.62 12.49
N ARG A 280 -4.23 -0.43 13.24
CA ARG A 280 -5.20 -1.45 13.60
C ARG A 280 -6.51 -1.25 12.87
N PHE A 281 -6.92 -2.25 12.12
CA PHE A 281 -8.17 -2.24 11.36
C PHE A 281 -9.33 -2.90 12.12
N ASN A 282 -10.56 -2.63 11.68
CA ASN A 282 -11.78 -3.16 12.27
C ASN A 282 -12.06 -4.63 11.95
N PHE A 283 -11.36 -5.21 10.98
CA PHE A 283 -11.59 -6.58 10.48
C PHE A 283 -10.36 -7.48 10.61
N ASN A 284 -10.55 -8.78 10.37
CA ASN A 284 -9.51 -9.79 10.54
C ASN A 284 -8.36 -9.64 9.55
N ASN A 285 -7.16 -10.03 9.95
CA ASN A 285 -5.93 -9.98 9.19
C ASN A 285 -5.94 -10.62 7.80
N ASP A 286 -6.82 -11.57 7.55
CA ASP A 286 -6.92 -12.22 6.24
C ASP A 286 -7.28 -11.24 5.12
N HIS A 287 -7.82 -10.07 5.48
CA HIS A 287 -8.24 -9.01 4.57
C HIS A 287 -7.32 -7.80 4.59
N VAL A 288 -6.45 -7.69 5.60
CA VAL A 288 -5.61 -6.53 5.79
C VAL A 288 -4.16 -6.91 5.69
N LYS A 289 -3.64 -6.82 4.50
CA LYS A 289 -2.20 -6.86 4.24
C LYS A 289 -1.81 -5.62 3.44
N GLN A 290 -2.50 -4.51 3.70
CA GLN A 290 -2.33 -3.26 2.99
C GLN A 290 -1.91 -2.17 3.96
N LYS A 291 -0.84 -1.50 3.65
CA LYS A 291 -0.44 -0.27 4.32
C LYS A 291 -1.45 0.81 3.93
N SER A 292 -2.15 1.38 4.89
CA SER A 292 -2.99 2.55 4.66
C SER A 292 -2.40 3.72 5.42
N TYR A 293 -2.09 4.79 4.70
CA TYR A 293 -1.63 6.05 5.27
C TYR A 293 -2.78 7.04 5.43
N VAL A 294 -3.97 6.67 4.99
CA VAL A 294 -5.17 7.50 5.09
C VAL A 294 -6.03 6.96 6.21
N ILE A 295 -6.39 7.81 7.16
CA ILE A 295 -7.32 7.47 8.22
C ILE A 295 -8.71 7.35 7.62
N ASN A 296 -9.20 6.14 7.49
CA ASN A 296 -10.51 5.82 6.93
C ASN A 296 -11.40 5.11 7.94
N ASN A 297 -12.65 4.79 7.55
CA ASN A 297 -13.64 4.15 8.42
C ASN A 297 -13.24 2.73 8.88
N ASP A 298 -12.29 2.10 8.23
CA ASP A 298 -11.82 0.76 8.56
C ASP A 298 -10.73 0.76 9.63
N ILE A 299 -10.13 1.91 9.93
CA ILE A 299 -9.12 2.07 10.97
C ILE A 299 -9.79 2.21 12.32
N LYS A 300 -9.40 1.35 13.24
CA LYS A 300 -9.87 1.32 14.62
C LYS A 300 -8.97 2.08 15.57
N ALA A 301 -7.67 2.02 15.34
CA ALA A 301 -6.66 2.74 16.09
C ALA A 301 -5.36 2.81 15.29
N ILE A 302 -4.57 3.81 15.59
CA ILE A 302 -3.17 3.90 15.21
C ILE A 302 -2.32 3.92 16.48
N TYR A 303 -1.08 3.44 16.36
CA TYR A 303 -0.12 3.45 17.45
C TYR A 303 1.21 3.94 16.92
N TYR A 304 1.89 4.73 17.71
CA TYR A 304 3.22 5.21 17.37
C TYR A 304 4.14 5.04 18.56
N TYR A 305 5.24 4.37 18.35
CA TYR A 305 6.33 4.29 19.31
C TYR A 305 7.46 5.20 18.85
N LEU A 306 7.94 6.06 19.74
CA LEU A 306 9.06 6.96 19.50
C LEU A 306 9.83 7.14 20.82
N GLU A 307 11.11 6.77 20.85
CA GLU A 307 12.06 7.05 21.94
C GLU A 307 11.53 6.77 23.37
N GLY A 308 10.84 5.65 23.57
CA GLY A 308 10.27 5.27 24.89
C GLY A 308 8.90 5.85 25.18
N MET A 309 8.33 6.63 24.28
CA MET A 309 6.95 7.06 24.30
C MET A 309 6.09 6.17 23.41
N PHE A 310 4.87 5.86 23.86
CA PHE A 310 3.91 5.09 23.09
C PHE A 310 2.59 5.85 23.02
N PHE A 311 2.24 6.26 21.82
CA PHE A 311 1.04 7.04 21.50
C PHE A 311 -0.03 6.12 20.96
N VAL A 312 -1.29 6.37 21.34
CA VAL A 312 -2.44 5.58 20.94
C VAL A 312 -3.53 6.50 20.42
N GLY A 313 -3.71 6.58 19.12
CA GLY A 313 -4.79 7.33 18.47
C GLY A 313 -6.03 6.44 18.29
N THR A 314 -7.18 6.90 18.74
CA THR A 314 -8.48 6.22 18.60
C THR A 314 -9.58 7.20 18.18
N TYR A 315 -10.60 6.70 17.45
CA TYR A 315 -11.59 7.54 16.75
C TYR A 315 -13.01 7.43 17.34
N SER A 316 -13.13 6.82 18.51
CA SER A 316 -14.35 6.80 19.28
C SER A 316 -14.06 6.50 20.75
N GLU A 317 -14.87 7.01 21.68
CA GLU A 317 -14.77 6.68 23.12
C GLU A 317 -14.81 5.16 23.37
N ARG A 318 -15.66 4.45 22.61
CA ARG A 318 -15.80 3.00 22.74
C ARG A 318 -14.52 2.25 22.39
N ASP A 319 -13.86 2.64 21.30
CA ASP A 319 -12.62 1.99 20.88
C ASP A 319 -11.47 2.36 21.80
N ARG A 320 -11.43 3.61 22.25
CA ARG A 320 -10.52 4.09 23.27
C ARG A 320 -10.60 3.25 24.56
N ASP A 321 -11.79 3.12 25.13
CA ASP A 321 -12.02 2.33 26.35
C ASP A 321 -11.59 0.86 26.16
N TYR A 322 -11.95 0.29 25.01
CA TYR A 322 -11.60 -1.09 24.68
C TYR A 322 -10.07 -1.28 24.57
N ILE A 323 -9.40 -0.41 23.83
CA ILE A 323 -7.95 -0.52 23.57
C ILE A 323 -7.15 -0.24 24.85
N ASN A 324 -7.49 0.81 25.59
CA ASN A 324 -6.85 1.11 26.86
C ASN A 324 -7.05 -0.01 27.90
N GLY A 325 -8.22 -0.64 27.89
CA GLY A 325 -8.48 -1.84 28.68
C GLY A 325 -7.56 -3.01 28.33
N LEU A 326 -7.35 -3.26 27.05
CA LEU A 326 -6.42 -4.30 26.57
C LEU A 326 -4.97 -3.98 26.95
N LEU A 327 -4.52 -2.76 26.69
CA LEU A 327 -3.14 -2.33 27.01
C LEU A 327 -2.83 -2.48 28.51
N LYS A 328 -3.72 -2.02 29.37
CA LYS A 328 -3.56 -2.12 30.82
C LYS A 328 -3.49 -3.55 31.34
N VAL A 329 -4.16 -4.49 30.69
CA VAL A 329 -4.18 -5.90 31.10
C VAL A 329 -2.93 -6.63 30.61
N ASN A 330 -2.52 -6.36 29.35
CA ASN A 330 -1.48 -7.16 28.66
C ASN A 330 -0.07 -6.59 28.85
N TYR A 331 0.07 -5.27 29.07
CA TYR A 331 1.38 -4.61 29.09
C TYR A 331 1.60 -3.85 30.41
N LYS A 332 2.20 -4.55 31.39
CA LYS A 332 2.42 -4.00 32.75
C LYS A 332 3.51 -2.90 32.83
N GLY A 333 4.36 -2.82 31.81
CA GLY A 333 5.43 -1.82 31.68
C GLY A 333 4.99 -0.52 31.02
N LEU A 334 3.70 -0.39 30.63
CA LEU A 334 3.14 0.84 30.14
C LEU A 334 2.67 1.72 31.30
N GLU A 335 3.24 2.91 31.43
CA GLU A 335 2.82 3.91 32.40
C GLU A 335 2.05 5.03 31.67
N TYR A 336 0.77 5.19 31.97
CA TYR A 336 -0.07 6.24 31.43
C TYR A 336 0.45 7.63 31.86
N GLN A 337 0.59 8.52 30.89
CA GLN A 337 1.09 9.88 31.09
C GLN A 337 0.01 10.93 30.91
N ASP A 338 -0.65 10.95 29.76
CA ASP A 338 -1.60 11.99 29.39
C ASP A 338 -2.64 11.49 28.39
N SER A 339 -3.66 12.31 28.15
CA SER A 339 -4.67 12.11 27.13
C SER A 339 -5.19 13.42 26.61
N MET A 340 -5.27 13.52 25.30
CA MET A 340 -5.75 14.70 24.58
C MET A 340 -6.87 14.33 23.63
N PHE A 341 -7.75 15.29 23.35
CA PHE A 341 -8.78 15.19 22.36
C PHE A 341 -8.54 16.24 21.28
N PHE A 342 -8.62 15.82 20.03
CA PHE A 342 -8.45 16.65 18.85
C PHE A 342 -9.71 16.55 17.98
N GLU A 343 -10.10 17.65 17.37
CA GLU A 343 -11.19 17.67 16.38
C GLU A 343 -10.76 17.06 15.03
N GLN A 344 -9.48 16.78 14.87
CA GLN A 344 -8.86 16.23 13.66
C GLN A 344 -7.73 15.27 14.01
N ASN A 345 -7.18 14.59 13.00
CA ASN A 345 -6.10 13.61 13.16
C ASN A 345 -4.78 14.31 13.55
N ALA A 346 -4.43 14.30 14.80
CA ALA A 346 -3.17 14.90 15.29
C ALA A 346 -2.02 13.90 15.32
N LEU A 347 -2.28 12.65 15.71
CA LEU A 347 -1.20 11.66 15.83
C LEU A 347 -0.60 11.27 14.49
N TYR A 348 -1.42 11.12 13.45
CA TYR A 348 -0.90 10.81 12.12
C TYR A 348 -0.07 11.99 11.55
N ASP A 349 -0.53 13.21 11.74
CA ASP A 349 0.17 14.41 11.30
C ASP A 349 1.52 14.58 12.03
N PHE A 350 1.55 14.26 13.33
CA PHE A 350 2.79 14.18 14.08
C PHE A 350 3.78 13.16 13.49
N VAL A 351 3.31 11.95 13.15
CA VAL A 351 4.15 10.91 12.51
C VAL A 351 4.73 11.40 11.17
N GLU A 352 3.91 12.06 10.34
CA GLU A 352 4.35 12.54 9.03
C GLU A 352 5.26 13.80 9.13
N SER A 353 5.14 14.59 10.21
CA SER A 353 5.99 15.77 10.42
C SER A 353 7.46 15.43 10.63
N GLY A 354 7.75 14.21 11.14
CA GLY A 354 9.09 13.81 11.55
C GLY A 354 9.63 14.57 12.76
N ASN A 355 8.76 15.21 13.56
CA ASN A 355 9.15 15.86 14.80
C ASN A 355 9.43 14.82 15.89
N ASP A 356 10.42 15.07 16.73
CA ASP A 356 10.85 14.15 17.77
C ASP A 356 10.03 14.30 19.08
N ASP A 357 9.31 15.41 19.25
CA ASP A 357 8.50 15.69 20.44
C ASP A 357 7.07 16.09 20.06
N PHE A 358 6.09 15.38 20.64
CA PHE A 358 4.67 15.61 20.35
C PHE A 358 4.15 16.95 20.87
N TYR A 359 4.67 17.42 22.01
CA TYR A 359 4.23 18.69 22.58
C TYR A 359 4.83 19.87 21.82
N ASP A 360 6.09 19.75 21.39
CA ASP A 360 6.72 20.75 20.53
C ASP A 360 6.00 20.83 19.17
N PHE A 361 5.60 19.67 18.61
CA PHE A 361 4.78 19.61 17.40
C PHE A 361 3.46 20.37 17.55
N LEU A 362 2.74 20.17 18.66
CA LEU A 362 1.48 20.85 18.93
C LEU A 362 1.61 22.37 19.16
N ASP A 363 2.78 22.84 19.63
CA ASP A 363 3.04 24.26 19.83
C ASP A 363 3.42 24.99 18.51
N GLU A 364 3.77 24.24 17.45
CA GLU A 364 4.12 24.78 16.12
C GLU A 364 2.89 24.91 15.20
N GLU A 365 1.79 24.23 15.47
CA GLU A 365 0.51 24.35 14.77
C GLU A 365 -0.34 25.52 15.33
#